data_82af90bbb7e2372cf062eaec03f12f09
#
_entry.id   82af90bbb7e2372cf062eaec03f12f09
#
_cell.length_a   1.000
_cell.length_b   1.000
_cell.length_c   1.000
_cell.angle_alpha   90.00
_cell.angle_beta   90.00
_cell.angle_gamma   90.00
#
_symmetry.space_group_name_H-M   'P 1'
#
loop_
_entity.id
_entity.type
_entity.pdbx_description
1 polymer ?
#
loop_
_entity_poly.entity_id
_entity_poly.type
_entity_poly.pdbx_seq_one_letter_code
_entity_poly.pdbx_strand_id
1 'polypeptide(L)'
;LGGNIGSASPIGDSLPVLISLDAKLVLDGIKSRKIEMSNYFVGYRQTKLRKNEFIKEIIIPLKSKNNIHKCYKISKRIDDDISSVFMAINTGIKNNTIKSIKIVCGGMAATPKIAKATVKYLNNKKITYENISKAKLIISREFSPLSDVRGSKNYRTKIVSNLLDRFWNEYNNKKVTVYDF
;
A
#
# COMPACT_ATOMS: atom_id res chain seq x y z
N LEU A 1 0.00 6.87 -15.62
CA LEU A 1 -0.08 7.12 -14.17
C LEU A 1 -1.14 8.18 -13.83
N GLY A 2 -1.12 9.37 -14.47
CA GLY A 2 -2.03 10.47 -14.14
C GLY A 2 -3.51 10.08 -14.12
N GLY A 3 -3.99 9.34 -15.11
CA GLY A 3 -5.36 8.84 -15.16
C GLY A 3 -5.71 7.87 -14.03
N ASN A 4 -4.77 7.00 -13.61
CA ASN A 4 -4.99 6.10 -12.47
C ASN A 4 -5.12 6.88 -11.15
N ILE A 5 -4.30 7.94 -10.97
CA ILE A 5 -4.40 8.84 -9.82
C ILE A 5 -5.69 9.67 -9.88
N GLY A 6 -6.01 10.23 -11.04
CA GLY A 6 -7.18 11.08 -11.23
C GLY A 6 -8.50 10.33 -11.05
N SER A 7 -8.57 9.05 -11.43
CA SER A 7 -9.75 8.20 -11.21
C SER A 7 -10.04 7.92 -9.74
N ALA A 8 -9.02 8.05 -8.88
CA ALA A 8 -9.08 7.79 -7.43
C ALA A 8 -9.75 6.45 -7.06
N SER A 9 -9.56 5.43 -7.91
CA SER A 9 -10.11 4.11 -7.65
C SER A 9 -9.46 3.49 -6.42
N PRO A 10 -10.22 2.94 -5.45
CA PRO A 10 -9.65 2.29 -4.26
C PRO A 10 -8.85 1.02 -4.58
N ILE A 11 -8.95 0.53 -5.81
CA ILE A 11 -8.26 -0.66 -6.33
C ILE A 11 -7.23 -0.32 -7.42
N GLY A 12 -6.86 0.95 -7.57
CA GLY A 12 -5.78 1.39 -8.46
C GLY A 12 -4.42 1.00 -7.88
N ASP A 13 -3.70 0.08 -8.52
CA ASP A 13 -2.48 -0.53 -7.99
C ASP A 13 -1.32 0.47 -7.82
N SER A 14 -1.22 1.48 -8.68
CA SER A 14 -0.16 2.49 -8.57
C SER A 14 -0.31 3.39 -7.33
N LEU A 15 -1.51 3.51 -6.77
CA LEU A 15 -1.78 4.44 -5.67
C LEU A 15 -1.09 4.00 -4.37
N PRO A 16 -1.23 2.74 -3.89
CA PRO A 16 -0.47 2.25 -2.74
C PRO A 16 1.04 2.32 -2.94
N VAL A 17 1.53 2.04 -4.16
CA VAL A 17 2.96 2.15 -4.50
C VAL A 17 3.46 3.57 -4.27
N LEU A 18 2.83 4.55 -4.90
CA LEU A 18 3.24 5.95 -4.83
C LEU A 18 3.14 6.52 -3.40
N ILE A 19 2.08 6.15 -2.65
CA ILE A 19 1.94 6.54 -1.24
C ILE A 19 3.05 5.92 -0.39
N SER A 20 3.42 4.66 -0.63
CA SER A 20 4.49 3.99 0.12
C SER A 20 5.86 4.59 -0.15
N LEU A 21 6.04 5.21 -1.31
CA LEU A 21 7.25 5.90 -1.74
C LEU A 21 7.31 7.37 -1.33
N ASP A 22 6.35 7.88 -0.55
CA ASP A 22 6.26 9.31 -0.17
C ASP A 22 6.13 10.25 -1.36
N ALA A 23 5.48 9.80 -2.43
CA ALA A 23 5.28 10.62 -3.62
C ALA A 23 4.45 11.86 -3.33
N LYS A 24 4.76 12.93 -4.05
CA LYS A 24 4.02 14.20 -4.03
C LYS A 24 3.42 14.47 -5.41
N LEU A 25 2.27 15.11 -5.44
CA LEU A 25 1.66 15.60 -6.66
C LEU A 25 1.89 17.10 -6.77
N VAL A 26 2.23 17.55 -7.96
CA VAL A 26 2.13 18.96 -8.35
C VAL A 26 0.80 19.13 -9.06
N LEU A 27 -0.10 19.87 -8.45
CA LEU A 27 -1.38 20.25 -9.01
C LEU A 27 -1.23 21.66 -9.57
N ASP A 28 -1.58 21.84 -10.83
CA ASP A 28 -1.39 23.10 -11.55
C ASP A 28 -2.73 23.62 -12.08
N GLY A 29 -2.86 24.94 -12.15
CA GLY A 29 -4.03 25.67 -12.59
C GLY A 29 -3.72 27.17 -12.55
N ILE A 30 -4.57 27.98 -11.93
CA ILE A 30 -4.29 29.42 -11.73
C ILE A 30 -3.02 29.60 -10.87
N LYS A 31 -2.83 28.74 -9.87
CA LYS A 31 -1.62 28.69 -9.05
C LYS A 31 -1.20 27.23 -8.87
N SER A 32 0.10 26.97 -9.01
CA SER A 32 0.66 25.64 -8.77
C SER A 32 0.80 25.39 -7.27
N ARG A 33 0.50 24.15 -6.84
CA ARG A 33 0.68 23.70 -5.44
C ARG A 33 1.12 22.25 -5.37
N LYS A 34 1.84 21.91 -4.31
CA LYS A 34 2.25 20.53 -4.01
C LYS A 34 1.38 19.93 -2.92
N ILE A 35 1.09 18.64 -3.04
CA ILE A 35 0.36 17.88 -2.03
C ILE A 35 1.00 16.50 -1.87
N GLU A 36 1.10 16.01 -0.64
CA GLU A 36 1.47 14.62 -0.36
C GLU A 36 0.41 13.69 -0.95
N MET A 37 0.83 12.65 -1.66
CA MET A 37 -0.09 11.69 -2.28
C MET A 37 -1.02 11.02 -1.25
N SER A 38 -0.52 10.76 -0.03
CA SER A 38 -1.31 10.22 1.09
C SER A 38 -2.47 11.13 1.53
N ASN A 39 -2.39 12.43 1.25
CA ASN A 39 -3.39 13.44 1.61
C ASN A 39 -4.32 13.82 0.45
N TYR A 40 -4.08 13.26 -0.75
CA TYR A 40 -4.82 13.63 -1.95
C TYR A 40 -6.20 13.00 -2.01
N PHE A 41 -6.36 11.76 -1.56
CA PHE A 41 -7.63 11.01 -1.58
C PHE A 41 -8.44 11.31 -0.31
N VAL A 42 -9.68 11.76 -0.47
CA VAL A 42 -10.55 12.15 0.65
C VAL A 42 -11.76 11.24 0.83
N GLY A 43 -12.14 10.49 -0.17
CA GLY A 43 -13.26 9.56 -0.14
C GLY A 43 -13.30 8.67 -1.37
N TYR A 44 -14.34 7.85 -1.50
CA TYR A 44 -14.52 6.97 -2.65
C TYR A 44 -14.58 7.81 -3.94
N ARG A 45 -13.58 7.63 -4.80
CA ARG A 45 -13.38 8.41 -6.04
C ARG A 45 -13.40 9.95 -5.84
N GLN A 46 -13.02 10.40 -4.65
CA GLN A 46 -12.94 11.82 -4.31
C GLN A 46 -11.52 12.22 -4.00
N THR A 47 -11.11 13.36 -4.53
CA THR A 47 -9.74 13.88 -4.40
C THR A 47 -9.77 15.35 -3.99
N LYS A 48 -8.60 15.87 -3.61
CA LYS A 48 -8.40 17.30 -3.36
C LYS A 48 -8.10 18.11 -4.64
N LEU A 49 -8.29 17.54 -5.83
CA LEU A 49 -8.17 18.29 -7.08
C LEU A 49 -9.32 19.30 -7.20
N ARG A 50 -9.01 20.54 -7.48
CA ARG A 50 -10.00 21.60 -7.69
C ARG A 50 -10.48 21.60 -9.15
N LYS A 51 -11.61 22.23 -9.41
CA LYS A 51 -12.26 22.25 -10.75
C LYS A 51 -11.32 22.72 -11.89
N ASN A 52 -10.44 23.67 -11.61
CA ASN A 52 -9.52 24.24 -12.60
C ASN A 52 -8.08 23.80 -12.40
N GLU A 53 -7.84 22.65 -11.76
CA GLU A 53 -6.52 22.07 -11.56
C GLU A 53 -6.38 20.77 -12.34
N PHE A 54 -5.15 20.43 -12.70
CA PHE A 54 -4.77 19.14 -13.25
C PHE A 54 -3.49 18.63 -12.57
N ILE A 55 -3.26 17.33 -12.66
CA ILE A 55 -2.02 16.71 -12.14
C ILE A 55 -0.93 16.95 -13.17
N LYS A 56 0.00 17.86 -12.87
CA LYS A 56 1.12 18.21 -13.74
C LYS A 56 2.28 17.25 -13.59
N GLU A 57 2.68 16.98 -12.36
CA GLU A 57 3.87 16.18 -12.06
C GLU A 57 3.62 15.24 -10.90
N ILE A 58 4.36 14.13 -10.89
CA ILE A 58 4.47 13.19 -9.79
C ILE A 58 5.93 13.19 -9.36
N ILE A 59 6.21 13.66 -8.15
CA ILE A 59 7.56 13.70 -7.59
C ILE A 59 7.72 12.48 -6.70
N ILE A 60 8.64 11.59 -7.06
CA ILE A 60 8.96 10.39 -6.29
C ILE A 60 10.35 10.60 -5.67
N PRO A 61 10.47 10.64 -4.33
CA PRO A 61 11.76 10.75 -3.67
C PRO A 61 12.66 9.55 -3.98
N LEU A 62 13.92 9.80 -4.27
CA LEU A 62 14.91 8.73 -4.38
C LEU A 62 15.09 8.06 -3.02
N LYS A 63 14.99 6.75 -3.02
CA LYS A 63 15.15 5.94 -1.80
C LYS A 63 16.62 5.60 -1.57
N SER A 64 16.98 5.44 -0.30
CA SER A 64 18.28 4.88 0.07
C SER A 64 18.44 3.47 -0.51
N LYS A 65 19.64 3.10 -0.92
CA LYS A 65 19.98 1.76 -1.43
C LYS A 65 19.62 0.63 -0.45
N ASN A 66 19.52 0.95 0.84
CA ASN A 66 19.21 -0.01 1.91
C ASN A 66 17.70 -0.18 2.18
N ASN A 67 16.84 0.52 1.42
CA ASN A 67 15.40 0.35 1.57
C ASN A 67 14.89 -0.83 0.75
N ILE A 68 14.12 -1.67 1.39
CA ILE A 68 13.38 -2.77 0.75
C ILE A 68 12.01 -2.24 0.36
N HIS A 69 11.68 -2.33 -0.93
CA HIS A 69 10.35 -2.01 -1.43
C HIS A 69 9.75 -3.24 -2.09
N LYS A 70 8.60 -3.68 -1.59
CA LYS A 70 7.88 -4.85 -2.10
C LYS A 70 6.44 -4.50 -2.39
N CYS A 71 5.92 -5.03 -3.49
CA CYS A 71 4.54 -4.85 -3.92
C CYS A 71 3.90 -6.21 -4.15
N TYR A 72 2.71 -6.41 -3.61
CA TYR A 72 1.95 -7.64 -3.70
C TYR A 72 0.58 -7.35 -4.29
N LYS A 73 0.30 -7.97 -5.42
CA LYS A 73 -0.99 -7.93 -6.08
C LYS A 73 -1.68 -9.29 -5.93
N ILE A 74 -2.91 -9.29 -5.46
CA ILE A 74 -3.78 -10.47 -5.41
C ILE A 74 -5.02 -10.18 -6.23
N SER A 75 -5.26 -10.99 -7.25
CA SER A 75 -6.37 -10.91 -8.19
C SER A 75 -6.90 -12.31 -8.50
N LYS A 76 -8.05 -12.41 -9.15
CA LYS A 76 -8.64 -13.70 -9.52
C LYS A 76 -7.91 -14.39 -10.68
N ARG A 77 -7.36 -13.60 -11.59
CA ARG A 77 -6.53 -14.06 -12.72
C ARG A 77 -5.10 -13.58 -12.53
N ILE A 78 -4.16 -14.29 -13.12
CA ILE A 78 -2.72 -13.99 -13.00
C ILE A 78 -2.41 -12.68 -13.73
N ASP A 79 -2.92 -12.52 -14.95
CA ASP A 79 -2.68 -11.36 -15.81
C ASP A 79 -3.98 -10.59 -16.08
N ASP A 80 -3.84 -9.32 -16.45
CA ASP A 80 -4.89 -8.41 -16.90
C ASP A 80 -6.14 -8.38 -16.01
N ASP A 81 -5.93 -8.42 -14.70
CA ASP A 81 -7.03 -8.40 -13.74
C ASP A 81 -6.90 -7.28 -12.71
N ILE A 82 -8.06 -6.88 -12.19
CA ILE A 82 -8.18 -5.86 -11.15
C ILE A 82 -7.90 -6.52 -9.80
N SER A 83 -7.07 -5.87 -8.99
CA SER A 83 -6.71 -6.37 -7.65
C SER A 83 -7.92 -6.53 -6.74
N SER A 84 -8.02 -7.67 -6.08
CA SER A 84 -8.85 -7.84 -4.89
C SER A 84 -8.21 -7.13 -3.69
N VAL A 85 -6.91 -7.35 -3.50
CA VAL A 85 -6.08 -6.68 -2.49
C VAL A 85 -4.74 -6.34 -3.13
N PHE A 86 -4.26 -5.14 -2.87
CA PHE A 86 -2.90 -4.74 -3.20
C PHE A 86 -2.19 -4.23 -1.94
N MET A 87 -0.93 -4.63 -1.73
CA MET A 87 -0.13 -4.13 -0.62
C MET A 87 1.24 -3.66 -1.12
N ALA A 88 1.62 -2.44 -0.76
CA ALA A 88 2.97 -1.94 -0.94
C ALA A 88 3.64 -1.78 0.43
N ILE A 89 4.83 -2.35 0.59
CA ILE A 89 5.69 -2.24 1.78
C ILE A 89 6.97 -1.54 1.39
N ASN A 90 7.31 -0.46 2.10
CA ASN A 90 8.57 0.23 1.99
C ASN A 90 9.21 0.29 3.37
N THR A 91 10.38 -0.31 3.55
CA THR A 91 11.00 -0.45 4.86
C THR A 91 12.52 -0.30 4.79
N GLY A 92 13.08 0.37 5.78
CA GLY A 92 14.52 0.40 6.05
C GLY A 92 14.83 -0.50 7.25
N ILE A 93 15.71 -1.50 7.03
CA ILE A 93 16.11 -2.45 8.07
C ILE A 93 17.61 -2.30 8.32
N LYS A 94 18.00 -2.20 9.60
CA LYS A 94 19.40 -2.15 10.03
C LYS A 94 19.59 -3.03 11.26
N ASN A 95 20.58 -3.92 11.23
CA ASN A 95 20.86 -4.87 12.32
C ASN A 95 19.60 -5.63 12.76
N ASN A 96 18.90 -6.22 11.80
CA ASN A 96 17.65 -6.96 12.00
C ASN A 96 16.53 -6.15 12.71
N THR A 97 16.62 -4.81 12.70
CA THR A 97 15.64 -3.91 13.30
C THR A 97 15.02 -3.04 12.23
N ILE A 98 13.70 -2.98 12.20
CA ILE A 98 12.93 -2.10 11.32
C ILE A 98 13.10 -0.66 11.79
N LYS A 99 13.83 0.16 11.04
CA LYS A 99 14.10 1.57 11.36
C LYS A 99 13.05 2.51 10.80
N SER A 100 12.45 2.12 9.70
CA SER A 100 11.32 2.80 9.10
C SER A 100 10.47 1.78 8.36
N ILE A 101 9.17 1.95 8.40
CA ILE A 101 8.25 1.10 7.61
C ILE A 101 7.03 1.90 7.22
N LYS A 102 6.57 1.70 6.00
CA LYS A 102 5.28 2.17 5.49
C LYS A 102 4.59 1.01 4.78
N ILE A 103 3.39 0.68 5.20
CA ILE A 103 2.54 -0.35 4.62
C ILE A 103 1.29 0.35 4.12
N VAL A 104 1.01 0.21 2.83
CA VAL A 104 -0.15 0.84 2.19
C VAL A 104 -0.97 -0.21 1.47
N CYS A 105 -2.27 -0.23 1.72
CA CYS A 105 -3.19 -1.23 1.18
C CYS A 105 -4.22 -0.59 0.23
N GLY A 106 -4.41 -1.20 -0.93
CA GLY A 106 -5.51 -0.97 -1.85
C GLY A 106 -6.57 -2.07 -1.72
N GLY A 107 -7.83 -1.75 -1.96
CA GLY A 107 -8.96 -2.68 -1.84
C GLY A 107 -9.41 -2.97 -0.40
N MET A 108 -8.83 -2.29 0.60
CA MET A 108 -9.11 -2.50 2.02
C MET A 108 -9.95 -1.39 2.64
N ALA A 109 -10.25 -0.32 1.91
CA ALA A 109 -11.11 0.80 2.31
C ALA A 109 -11.61 1.56 1.07
N ALA A 110 -12.39 2.63 1.26
CA ALA A 110 -12.85 3.49 0.18
C ALA A 110 -11.73 4.26 -0.55
N THR A 111 -10.54 4.35 0.06
CA THR A 111 -9.33 4.95 -0.52
C THR A 111 -8.14 4.05 -0.21
N PRO A 112 -7.01 4.15 -0.96
CA PRO A 112 -5.75 3.54 -0.53
C PRO A 112 -5.38 4.05 0.87
N LYS A 113 -5.07 3.14 1.78
CA LYS A 113 -4.82 3.49 3.19
C LYS A 113 -3.50 2.95 3.71
N ILE A 114 -2.82 3.79 4.50
CA ILE A 114 -1.67 3.39 5.31
C ILE A 114 -2.18 2.57 6.50
N ALA A 115 -1.57 1.41 6.74
CA ALA A 115 -1.80 0.56 7.91
C ALA A 115 -1.14 1.18 9.16
N LYS A 116 -1.73 2.25 9.70
CA LYS A 116 -1.12 3.10 10.74
C LYS A 116 -0.80 2.34 12.03
N ALA A 117 -1.72 1.50 12.50
CA ALA A 117 -1.56 0.72 13.73
C ALA A 117 -0.46 -0.33 13.54
N THR A 118 -0.47 -1.04 12.42
CA THR A 118 0.54 -2.04 12.06
C THR A 118 1.92 -1.41 11.92
N VAL A 119 2.01 -0.26 11.23
CA VAL A 119 3.25 0.52 11.07
C VAL A 119 3.79 0.98 12.42
N LYS A 120 2.93 1.53 13.28
CA LYS A 120 3.29 1.96 14.63
C LYS A 120 3.84 0.79 15.46
N TYR A 121 3.23 -0.38 15.35
CA TYR A 121 3.66 -1.57 16.07
C TYR A 121 5.04 -2.06 15.59
N LEU A 122 5.25 -2.15 14.27
CA LEU A 122 6.47 -2.71 13.68
C LEU A 122 7.68 -1.77 13.77
N ASN A 123 7.45 -0.46 13.84
CA ASN A 123 8.54 0.51 13.87
C ASN A 123 9.42 0.32 15.10
N ASN A 124 10.76 0.31 14.90
CA ASN A 124 11.79 0.01 15.90
C ASN A 124 11.74 -1.41 16.51
N LYS A 125 10.96 -2.33 15.96
CA LYS A 125 10.96 -3.74 16.35
C LYS A 125 12.01 -4.54 15.56
N LYS A 126 12.52 -5.60 16.16
CA LYS A 126 13.28 -6.62 15.41
C LYS A 126 12.34 -7.29 14.41
N ILE A 127 12.85 -7.56 13.22
CA ILE A 127 12.11 -8.34 12.24
C ILE A 127 12.23 -9.81 12.61
N THR A 128 11.25 -10.31 13.34
CA THR A 128 11.13 -11.71 13.80
C THR A 128 9.75 -12.24 13.42
N TYR A 129 9.62 -13.57 13.31
CA TYR A 129 8.32 -14.19 13.03
C TYR A 129 7.26 -13.84 14.09
N GLU A 130 7.65 -13.75 15.36
CA GLU A 130 6.75 -13.35 16.45
C GLU A 130 6.18 -11.94 16.22
N ASN A 131 7.04 -10.97 15.88
CA ASN A 131 6.59 -9.60 15.60
C ASN A 131 5.72 -9.51 14.34
N ILE A 132 6.04 -10.30 13.31
CA ILE A 132 5.21 -10.39 12.10
C ILE A 132 3.85 -11.02 12.44
N SER A 133 3.82 -12.11 13.22
CA SER A 133 2.56 -12.76 13.64
C SER A 133 1.65 -11.81 14.45
N LYS A 134 2.24 -11.01 15.35
CA LYS A 134 1.49 -9.96 16.06
C LYS A 134 0.98 -8.86 15.11
N ALA A 135 1.82 -8.43 14.15
CA ALA A 135 1.42 -7.46 13.14
C ALA A 135 0.26 -7.96 12.25
N LYS A 136 0.21 -9.27 11.94
CA LYS A 136 -0.91 -9.91 11.23
C LYS A 136 -2.23 -9.77 11.97
N LEU A 137 -2.22 -9.96 13.29
CA LEU A 137 -3.43 -9.77 14.11
C LEU A 137 -3.87 -8.30 14.14
N ILE A 138 -2.92 -7.37 14.14
CA ILE A 138 -3.23 -5.93 14.11
C ILE A 138 -3.84 -5.55 12.75
N ILE A 139 -3.18 -5.89 11.64
CA ILE A 139 -3.63 -5.49 10.30
C ILE A 139 -4.98 -6.10 9.94
N SER A 140 -5.28 -7.32 10.42
CA SER A 140 -6.57 -7.96 10.18
C SER A 140 -7.75 -7.23 10.82
N ARG A 141 -7.50 -6.40 11.83
CA ARG A 141 -8.51 -5.60 12.55
C ARG A 141 -8.49 -4.12 12.19
N GLU A 142 -7.48 -3.69 11.43
CA GLU A 142 -7.24 -2.27 11.13
C GLU A 142 -8.14 -1.72 10.03
N PHE A 143 -8.65 -2.57 9.16
CA PHE A 143 -9.43 -2.20 8.00
C PHE A 143 -10.86 -2.76 8.03
N SER A 144 -11.75 -2.09 7.31
CA SER A 144 -13.12 -2.55 7.08
C SER A 144 -13.40 -2.58 5.57
N PRO A 145 -12.88 -3.58 4.86
CA PRO A 145 -13.10 -3.69 3.43
C PRO A 145 -14.55 -4.04 3.10
N LEU A 146 -15.00 -3.60 1.92
CA LEU A 146 -16.30 -3.97 1.39
C LEU A 146 -16.24 -5.34 0.72
N SER A 147 -17.37 -6.05 0.68
CA SER A 147 -17.57 -7.20 -0.17
C SER A 147 -18.06 -6.76 -1.55
N ASP A 148 -17.45 -7.30 -2.60
CA ASP A 148 -17.83 -7.08 -3.99
C ASP A 148 -17.56 -8.34 -4.84
N VAL A 149 -17.74 -8.23 -6.16
CA VAL A 149 -17.49 -9.33 -7.12
C VAL A 149 -16.04 -9.84 -7.12
N ARG A 150 -15.08 -9.10 -6.57
CA ARG A 150 -13.66 -9.45 -6.53
C ARG A 150 -13.23 -10.15 -5.27
N GLY A 151 -14.02 -10.05 -4.21
CA GLY A 151 -13.73 -10.72 -2.96
C GLY A 151 -14.63 -10.28 -1.81
N SER A 152 -14.93 -11.20 -0.92
CA SER A 152 -15.63 -10.89 0.33
C SER A 152 -14.75 -10.11 1.31
N LYS A 153 -15.36 -9.41 2.24
CA LYS A 153 -14.67 -8.77 3.37
C LYS A 153 -13.73 -9.74 4.08
N ASN A 154 -14.20 -10.95 4.39
CA ASN A 154 -13.41 -11.96 5.10
C ASN A 154 -12.20 -12.42 4.28
N TYR A 155 -12.37 -12.65 2.96
CA TYR A 155 -11.29 -12.98 2.05
C TYR A 155 -10.22 -11.88 2.06
N ARG A 156 -10.60 -10.62 1.87
CA ARG A 156 -9.66 -9.49 1.84
C ARG A 156 -8.90 -9.36 3.17
N THR A 157 -9.59 -9.53 4.30
CA THR A 157 -8.97 -9.48 5.65
C THR A 157 -7.97 -10.62 5.84
N LYS A 158 -8.28 -11.83 5.38
CA LYS A 158 -7.35 -12.96 5.43
C LYS A 158 -6.13 -12.72 4.55
N ILE A 159 -6.36 -12.26 3.32
CA ILE A 159 -5.27 -12.01 2.36
C ILE A 159 -4.31 -10.91 2.86
N VAL A 160 -4.81 -9.76 3.31
CA VAL A 160 -3.93 -8.67 3.79
C VAL A 160 -3.02 -9.13 4.93
N SER A 161 -3.52 -10.00 5.79
CA SER A 161 -2.77 -10.63 6.88
C SER A 161 -1.69 -11.58 6.35
N ASN A 162 -2.03 -12.44 5.38
CA ASN A 162 -1.09 -13.41 4.79
C ASN A 162 0.02 -12.75 3.96
N LEU A 163 -0.21 -11.55 3.42
CA LEU A 163 0.84 -10.81 2.70
C LEU A 163 2.01 -10.41 3.61
N LEU A 164 1.80 -10.29 4.93
CA LEU A 164 2.90 -10.12 5.88
C LEU A 164 3.73 -11.40 6.06
N ASP A 165 3.12 -12.58 5.99
CA ASP A 165 3.89 -13.86 5.97
C ASP A 165 4.71 -13.96 4.69
N ARG A 166 4.14 -13.58 3.55
CA ARG A 166 4.87 -13.55 2.29
C ARG A 166 6.06 -12.61 2.37
N PHE A 167 5.89 -11.41 2.89
CA PHE A 167 6.98 -10.47 3.13
C PHE A 167 8.07 -11.07 4.03
N TRP A 168 7.70 -11.72 5.14
CA TRP A 168 8.62 -12.40 6.05
C TRP A 168 9.39 -13.51 5.36
N ASN A 169 8.73 -14.37 4.60
CA ASN A 169 9.36 -15.46 3.87
C ASN A 169 10.36 -14.94 2.83
N GLU A 170 9.97 -13.93 2.04
CA GLU A 170 10.86 -13.31 1.06
C GLU A 170 12.05 -12.60 1.72
N TYR A 171 11.85 -11.96 2.88
CA TYR A 171 12.95 -11.37 3.66
C TYR A 171 13.97 -12.40 4.09
N ASN A 172 13.54 -13.62 4.39
CA ASN A 172 14.42 -14.76 4.76
C ASN A 172 14.85 -15.60 3.55
N ASN A 173 14.83 -15.03 2.34
CA ASN A 173 15.23 -15.67 1.09
C ASN A 173 14.43 -16.94 0.73
N LYS A 174 13.25 -17.12 1.29
CA LYS A 174 12.31 -18.16 0.86
C LYS A 174 11.52 -17.64 -0.34
N LYS A 175 11.69 -18.26 -1.51
CA LYS A 175 10.83 -17.97 -2.65
C LYS A 175 9.43 -18.47 -2.33
N VAL A 176 8.46 -17.57 -2.38
CA VAL A 176 7.04 -17.87 -2.24
C VAL A 176 6.34 -17.42 -3.51
N THR A 177 5.85 -18.36 -4.28
CA THR A 177 5.09 -18.10 -5.52
C THR A 177 3.62 -18.46 -5.33
N VAL A 178 2.78 -18.08 -6.29
CA VAL A 178 1.35 -18.49 -6.30
C VAL A 178 1.14 -19.99 -6.51
N TYR A 179 2.21 -20.71 -6.85
CA TYR A 179 2.21 -22.16 -7.07
C TYR A 179 2.66 -22.96 -5.83
N ASP A 180 3.01 -22.29 -4.72
CA ASP A 180 3.51 -22.93 -3.50
C ASP A 180 2.37 -23.24 -2.49
N PHE A 181 1.10 -23.22 -2.95
CA PHE A 181 -0.11 -23.50 -2.16
C PHE A 181 -1.02 -24.49 -2.84
#